data_0fb43ed9778fcfcb37404b1a115ab778
#
_entry.id   0fb43ed9778fcfcb37404b1a115ab778
#
_cell.length_a   1.000
_cell.length_b   1.000
_cell.length_c   1.000
_cell.angle_alpha   90.00
_cell.angle_beta   90.00
_cell.angle_gamma   90.00
#
_symmetry.space_group_name_H-M   'P 1'
#
loop_
_entity.id
_entity.type
_entity.pdbx_description
1 polymer ?
#
loop_
_entity_poly.entity_id
_entity_poly.type
_entity_poly.pdbx_seq_one_letter_code
_entity_poly.pdbx_strand_id
1 'polypeptide(L)'
;MNKSFILQFAFKNLFSHRLRTYLTLVGIIIGISAIVFLVSFAFGIEKLVTSEITGGDAFKLIDVGTGNSQVIKLNEKALEGIKGIDNTSRVETTLSMAGKAKNNENTTDVAFFAASPQYVEWSGYKPRAGKLYQSNEEKKAVINTSYMNFIKITNPKEAIGQKIKLDIIVPKELAKDDKSITLSDLEYEIVGVVDSETSPYVFTNQHALLPYINGYSQAKVEVKDRSKVLETRKQIEAMGFRTQYVGDTVAQIEQIFNVFKIILGSFGLIALLVASLGMFNTLTISLLERMKEVALLKILGTQRNDISKLFMVEALIFGAIGGVFGIIFGIAVAEIFNVFLNQYATRNGGDPVNIFYYPLWFILAILA
;
A
#
# COMPACT_ATOMS: atom_id res chain seq x y z
N MET A 1 51.76 -18.18 -2.07
CA MET A 1 51.88 -16.78 -2.57
C MET A 1 51.37 -15.77 -1.53
N ASN A 2 52.00 -14.60 -1.40
CA ASN A 2 51.55 -13.55 -0.46
C ASN A 2 50.23 -12.95 -0.96
N LYS A 3 49.25 -12.73 -0.04
CA LYS A 3 47.91 -12.20 -0.36
C LYS A 3 47.98 -10.83 -1.07
N SER A 4 48.90 -9.96 -0.65
CA SER A 4 49.15 -8.65 -1.27
C SER A 4 49.60 -8.74 -2.73
N PHE A 5 50.45 -9.73 -3.04
CA PHE A 5 50.90 -9.98 -4.42
C PHE A 5 49.78 -10.44 -5.33
N ILE A 6 48.90 -11.34 -4.86
CA ILE A 6 47.74 -11.83 -5.61
C ILE A 6 46.82 -10.67 -5.98
N LEU A 7 46.50 -9.78 -5.03
CA LEU A 7 45.66 -8.60 -5.25
C LEU A 7 46.27 -7.62 -6.28
N GLN A 8 47.53 -7.26 -6.10
CA GLN A 8 48.22 -6.33 -7.02
C GLN A 8 48.33 -6.89 -8.44
N PHE A 9 48.60 -8.20 -8.55
CA PHE A 9 48.68 -8.87 -9.84
C PHE A 9 47.35 -8.96 -10.51
N ALA A 10 46.28 -9.29 -9.79
CA ALA A 10 44.90 -9.32 -10.29
C ALA A 10 44.48 -7.92 -10.77
N PHE A 11 44.74 -6.86 -10.01
CA PHE A 11 44.44 -5.48 -10.42
C PHE A 11 45.17 -5.06 -11.70
N LYS A 12 46.46 -5.33 -11.77
CA LYS A 12 47.28 -5.01 -12.96
C LYS A 12 46.76 -5.74 -14.20
N ASN A 13 46.35 -6.97 -14.02
CA ASN A 13 45.84 -7.83 -15.11
C ASN A 13 44.48 -7.36 -15.63
N LEU A 14 43.59 -6.90 -14.77
CA LEU A 14 42.27 -6.36 -15.16
C LEU A 14 42.40 -5.24 -16.19
N PHE A 15 43.38 -4.39 -16.07
CA PHE A 15 43.55 -3.21 -16.96
C PHE A 15 44.47 -3.45 -18.17
N SER A 16 45.03 -4.66 -18.36
CA SER A 16 45.85 -4.97 -19.51
C SER A 16 45.06 -5.08 -20.82
N HIS A 17 43.80 -5.55 -20.73
CA HIS A 17 42.86 -5.63 -21.86
C HIS A 17 41.62 -4.74 -21.65
N ARG A 18 41.83 -3.43 -21.67
CA ARG A 18 40.86 -2.39 -21.25
C ARG A 18 39.47 -2.56 -21.87
N LEU A 19 39.34 -2.73 -23.18
CA LEU A 19 38.07 -2.82 -23.89
C LEU A 19 37.24 -4.00 -23.40
N ARG A 20 37.83 -5.17 -23.23
CA ARG A 20 37.16 -6.38 -22.77
C ARG A 20 36.69 -6.24 -21.30
N THR A 21 37.58 -5.71 -20.47
CA THR A 21 37.25 -5.43 -19.03
C THR A 21 36.08 -4.46 -18.92
N TYR A 22 36.08 -3.38 -19.69
CA TYR A 22 34.96 -2.42 -19.69
C TYR A 22 33.66 -3.07 -20.15
N LEU A 23 33.66 -3.84 -21.25
CA LEU A 23 32.44 -4.53 -21.74
C LEU A 23 31.88 -5.50 -20.70
N THR A 24 32.75 -6.26 -20.02
CA THR A 24 32.33 -7.21 -18.99
C THR A 24 31.75 -6.47 -17.78
N LEU A 25 32.41 -5.41 -17.31
CA LEU A 25 31.91 -4.57 -16.21
C LEU A 25 30.58 -3.94 -16.53
N VAL A 26 30.43 -3.38 -17.73
CA VAL A 26 29.15 -2.79 -18.18
C VAL A 26 28.04 -3.84 -18.19
N GLY A 27 28.32 -5.06 -18.65
CA GLY A 27 27.34 -6.16 -18.60
C GLY A 27 26.88 -6.48 -17.18
N ILE A 28 27.83 -6.57 -16.22
CA ILE A 28 27.52 -6.83 -14.80
C ILE A 28 26.73 -5.65 -14.20
N ILE A 29 27.18 -4.41 -14.46
CA ILE A 29 26.53 -3.18 -14.01
C ILE A 29 25.08 -3.13 -14.48
N ILE A 30 24.81 -3.38 -15.77
CA ILE A 30 23.46 -3.41 -16.33
C ILE A 30 22.63 -4.51 -15.69
N GLY A 31 23.16 -5.72 -15.53
CA GLY A 31 22.45 -6.83 -14.88
C GLY A 31 22.03 -6.51 -13.44
N ILE A 32 22.97 -6.02 -12.63
CA ILE A 32 22.71 -5.67 -11.24
C ILE A 32 21.79 -4.44 -11.15
N SER A 33 22.00 -3.43 -12.00
CA SER A 33 21.12 -2.25 -11.99
C SER A 33 19.68 -2.58 -12.35
N ALA A 34 19.47 -3.53 -13.28
CA ALA A 34 18.13 -4.01 -13.60
C ALA A 34 17.44 -4.69 -12.39
N ILE A 35 18.19 -5.50 -11.64
CA ILE A 35 17.66 -6.12 -10.40
C ILE A 35 17.30 -5.03 -9.39
N VAL A 36 18.22 -4.09 -9.14
CA VAL A 36 17.99 -2.99 -8.19
C VAL A 36 16.77 -2.19 -8.59
N PHE A 37 16.65 -1.80 -9.84
CA PHE A 37 15.53 -1.03 -10.35
C PHE A 37 14.19 -1.78 -10.18
N LEU A 38 14.10 -3.00 -10.73
CA LEU A 38 12.84 -3.75 -10.75
C LEU A 38 12.36 -4.15 -9.36
N VAL A 39 13.27 -4.63 -8.51
CA VAL A 39 12.91 -5.10 -7.17
C VAL A 39 12.62 -3.91 -6.24
N SER A 40 13.37 -2.81 -6.35
CA SER A 40 13.09 -1.58 -5.57
C SER A 40 11.77 -0.93 -5.98
N PHE A 41 11.39 -1.02 -7.26
CA PHE A 41 10.08 -0.61 -7.75
C PHE A 41 8.96 -1.44 -7.09
N ALA A 42 9.10 -2.78 -7.04
CA ALA A 42 8.12 -3.64 -6.39
C ALA A 42 7.96 -3.31 -4.90
N PHE A 43 9.08 -3.11 -4.17
CA PHE A 43 9.04 -2.69 -2.76
C PHE A 43 8.44 -1.30 -2.57
N GLY A 44 8.69 -0.39 -3.48
CA GLY A 44 8.18 0.98 -3.41
C GLY A 44 6.67 1.04 -3.60
N ILE A 45 6.13 0.37 -4.62
CA ILE A 45 4.69 0.30 -4.86
C ILE A 45 3.98 -0.42 -3.71
N GLU A 46 4.51 -1.56 -3.22
CA GLU A 46 3.97 -2.26 -2.06
C GLU A 46 3.85 -1.33 -0.85
N LYS A 47 4.93 -0.60 -0.54
CA LYS A 47 4.96 0.35 0.57
C LYS A 47 3.96 1.49 0.38
N LEU A 48 3.86 2.03 -0.84
CA LEU A 48 2.94 3.11 -1.16
C LEU A 48 1.49 2.67 -0.98
N VAL A 49 1.10 1.53 -1.56
CA VAL A 49 -0.25 0.98 -1.43
C VAL A 49 -0.57 0.64 0.02
N THR A 50 0.37 0.02 0.73
CA THR A 50 0.18 -0.32 2.15
C THR A 50 0.05 0.94 3.02
N SER A 51 0.86 1.97 2.79
CA SER A 51 0.80 3.22 3.57
C SER A 51 -0.50 4.00 3.36
N GLU A 52 -1.07 3.96 2.16
CA GLU A 52 -2.35 4.60 1.86
C GLU A 52 -3.50 3.93 2.62
N ILE A 53 -3.49 2.61 2.71
CA ILE A 53 -4.54 1.83 3.39
C ILE A 53 -4.40 1.88 4.92
N THR A 54 -3.17 2.03 5.45
CA THR A 54 -2.88 1.91 6.89
C THR A 54 -2.78 3.23 7.64
N GLY A 55 -3.40 4.28 7.12
CA GLY A 55 -3.41 5.59 7.79
C GLY A 55 -3.93 5.53 9.22
N GLY A 56 -3.18 6.05 10.20
CA GLY A 56 -3.60 6.18 11.60
C GLY A 56 -3.76 4.88 12.37
N ASP A 57 -4.84 4.80 13.18
CA ASP A 57 -5.16 3.66 14.04
C ASP A 57 -5.89 2.50 13.33
N ALA A 58 -5.87 2.45 11.98
CA ALA A 58 -6.60 1.45 11.19
C ALA A 58 -6.32 -0.01 11.62
N PHE A 59 -5.11 -0.29 12.11
CA PHE A 59 -4.76 -1.61 12.65
C PHE A 59 -5.37 -1.96 14.01
N LYS A 60 -6.08 -1.03 14.65
CA LYS A 60 -6.83 -1.28 15.88
C LYS A 60 -8.32 -1.39 15.64
N LEU A 61 -8.78 -1.23 14.40
CA LEU A 61 -10.18 -1.21 14.04
C LEU A 61 -10.60 -2.52 13.38
N ILE A 62 -11.72 -3.05 13.84
CA ILE A 62 -12.38 -4.22 13.27
C ILE A 62 -13.74 -3.76 12.77
N ASP A 63 -14.01 -3.92 11.49
CA ASP A 63 -15.33 -3.73 10.90
C ASP A 63 -16.19 -4.97 11.17
N VAL A 64 -17.39 -4.77 11.71
CA VAL A 64 -18.32 -5.83 12.09
C VAL A 64 -19.62 -5.64 11.33
N GLY A 65 -20.09 -6.68 10.67
CA GLY A 65 -21.35 -6.70 9.95
C GLY A 65 -22.05 -8.04 10.03
N THR A 66 -23.30 -8.07 9.61
CA THR A 66 -24.12 -9.31 9.60
C THR A 66 -23.81 -10.20 8.39
N GLY A 67 -23.00 -9.70 7.43
CA GLY A 67 -22.78 -10.38 6.15
C GLY A 67 -24.11 -10.55 5.37
N ASN A 68 -24.34 -11.75 4.84
CA ASN A 68 -25.57 -12.08 4.13
C ASN A 68 -26.63 -12.72 5.04
N SER A 69 -26.46 -12.69 6.37
CA SER A 69 -27.41 -13.29 7.29
C SER A 69 -28.65 -12.40 7.44
N GLN A 70 -29.82 -12.98 7.24
CA GLN A 70 -31.11 -12.33 7.53
C GLN A 70 -31.60 -12.59 8.97
N VAL A 71 -30.95 -13.50 9.67
CA VAL A 71 -31.35 -13.92 11.03
C VAL A 71 -30.60 -13.14 12.11
N ILE A 72 -29.34 -12.85 11.84
CA ILE A 72 -28.49 -12.16 12.81
C ILE A 72 -28.64 -10.65 12.59
N LYS A 73 -29.13 -9.97 13.63
CA LYS A 73 -29.26 -8.50 13.62
C LYS A 73 -28.19 -7.89 14.54
N LEU A 74 -27.53 -6.86 14.05
CA LEU A 74 -26.58 -6.05 14.83
C LEU A 74 -27.39 -5.02 15.64
N ASN A 75 -27.99 -5.46 16.74
CA ASN A 75 -28.83 -4.65 17.62
C ASN A 75 -28.09 -4.27 18.91
N GLU A 76 -28.73 -3.51 19.80
CA GLU A 76 -28.15 -3.07 21.08
C GLU A 76 -27.60 -4.24 21.91
N LYS A 77 -28.35 -5.36 22.00
CA LYS A 77 -27.91 -6.55 22.74
C LYS A 77 -26.61 -7.13 22.17
N ALA A 78 -26.51 -7.16 20.84
CA ALA A 78 -25.30 -7.61 20.17
C ALA A 78 -24.11 -6.66 20.44
N LEU A 79 -24.36 -5.34 20.41
CA LEU A 79 -23.36 -4.34 20.72
C LEU A 79 -22.87 -4.44 22.17
N GLU A 80 -23.78 -4.69 23.13
CA GLU A 80 -23.41 -4.94 24.52
C GLU A 80 -22.51 -6.17 24.65
N GLY A 81 -22.83 -7.25 23.93
CA GLY A 81 -21.98 -8.44 23.90
C GLY A 81 -20.58 -8.14 23.35
N ILE A 82 -20.48 -7.36 22.25
CA ILE A 82 -19.20 -6.95 21.66
C ILE A 82 -18.43 -6.01 22.61
N LYS A 83 -19.11 -5.06 23.25
CA LYS A 83 -18.51 -4.16 24.26
C LYS A 83 -17.98 -4.92 25.48
N GLY A 84 -18.60 -6.07 25.82
CA GLY A 84 -18.21 -6.94 26.90
C GLY A 84 -16.94 -7.76 26.65
N ILE A 85 -16.37 -7.76 25.45
CA ILE A 85 -15.10 -8.43 25.15
C ILE A 85 -13.95 -7.61 25.76
N ASP A 86 -13.12 -8.23 26.58
CA ASP A 86 -12.07 -7.55 27.39
C ASP A 86 -11.14 -6.62 26.59
N ASN A 87 -10.80 -6.99 25.35
CA ASN A 87 -9.93 -6.20 24.50
C ASN A 87 -10.66 -5.08 23.73
N THR A 88 -11.98 -4.97 23.83
CA THR A 88 -12.74 -3.90 23.19
C THR A 88 -12.54 -2.59 23.95
N SER A 89 -12.19 -1.53 23.23
CA SER A 89 -12.07 -0.16 23.74
C SER A 89 -13.37 0.62 23.53
N ARG A 90 -13.78 0.73 22.27
CA ARG A 90 -14.97 1.47 21.84
C ARG A 90 -15.65 0.75 20.68
N VAL A 91 -16.98 0.96 20.58
CA VAL A 91 -17.80 0.43 19.48
C VAL A 91 -18.62 1.59 18.92
N GLU A 92 -18.45 1.86 17.65
CA GLU A 92 -19.18 2.89 16.91
C GLU A 92 -19.99 2.26 15.79
N THR A 93 -21.17 2.79 15.52
CA THR A 93 -22.13 2.19 14.60
C THR A 93 -22.49 3.10 13.44
N THR A 94 -22.96 2.49 12.36
CA THR A 94 -23.53 3.20 11.22
C THR A 94 -24.76 2.49 10.66
N LEU A 95 -25.65 3.29 10.11
CA LEU A 95 -26.78 2.87 9.30
C LEU A 95 -26.50 3.27 7.86
N SER A 96 -26.53 2.30 6.95
CA SER A 96 -26.41 2.54 5.52
C SER A 96 -27.76 2.32 4.87
N MET A 97 -28.29 3.35 4.23
CA MET A 97 -29.62 3.37 3.65
C MET A 97 -29.61 4.04 2.29
N ALA A 98 -30.62 3.73 1.47
CA ALA A 98 -30.86 4.48 0.25
C ALA A 98 -31.68 5.74 0.55
N GLY A 99 -31.40 6.79 -0.19
CA GLY A 99 -32.16 8.04 -0.12
C GLY A 99 -32.26 8.71 -1.46
N LYS A 100 -33.07 9.75 -1.50
CA LYS A 100 -33.19 10.65 -2.64
C LYS A 100 -32.93 12.08 -2.18
N ALA A 101 -32.00 12.74 -2.84
CA ALA A 101 -31.76 14.17 -2.65
C ALA A 101 -32.61 14.97 -3.62
N LYS A 102 -33.20 16.04 -3.11
CA LYS A 102 -34.00 16.98 -3.91
C LYS A 102 -33.28 18.32 -4.02
N ASN A 103 -33.12 18.80 -5.25
CA ASN A 103 -32.64 20.13 -5.54
C ASN A 103 -33.53 20.79 -6.59
N ASN A 104 -34.45 21.67 -6.15
CA ASN A 104 -35.50 22.26 -6.97
C ASN A 104 -36.33 21.17 -7.71
N GLU A 105 -36.23 21.11 -9.05
CA GLU A 105 -36.93 20.12 -9.88
C GLU A 105 -36.15 18.82 -10.10
N ASN A 106 -34.90 18.76 -9.67
CA ASN A 106 -34.03 17.61 -9.87
C ASN A 106 -33.98 16.72 -8.63
N THR A 107 -34.06 15.42 -8.87
CA THR A 107 -33.83 14.39 -7.84
C THR A 107 -32.69 13.49 -8.25
N THR A 108 -31.88 13.07 -7.29
CA THR A 108 -30.84 12.05 -7.50
C THR A 108 -30.88 11.02 -6.38
N ASP A 109 -30.50 9.79 -6.70
CA ASP A 109 -30.30 8.79 -5.68
C ASP A 109 -29.03 9.12 -4.90
N VAL A 110 -29.09 8.91 -3.61
CA VAL A 110 -27.98 9.21 -2.67
C VAL A 110 -27.83 8.05 -1.69
N ALA A 111 -26.59 7.69 -1.41
CA ALA A 111 -26.31 6.81 -0.30
C ALA A 111 -26.33 7.64 1.00
N PHE A 112 -27.17 7.24 1.92
CA PHE A 112 -27.35 7.91 3.19
C PHE A 112 -26.72 7.11 4.33
N PHE A 113 -25.81 7.72 5.04
CA PHE A 113 -25.13 7.12 6.19
C PHE A 113 -25.43 7.90 7.46
N ALA A 114 -26.13 7.26 8.39
CA ALA A 114 -26.29 7.81 9.73
C ALA A 114 -25.26 7.15 10.66
N ALA A 115 -24.30 7.91 11.10
CA ALA A 115 -23.14 7.40 11.85
C ALA A 115 -22.77 8.35 13.00
N SER A 116 -22.03 7.84 13.99
CA SER A 116 -21.37 8.71 14.94
C SER A 116 -20.22 9.50 14.27
N PRO A 117 -19.86 10.69 14.75
CA PRO A 117 -18.71 11.43 14.22
C PRO A 117 -17.42 10.62 14.24
N GLN A 118 -17.23 9.82 15.28
CA GLN A 118 -16.07 8.97 15.46
C GLN A 118 -16.02 7.84 14.42
N TYR A 119 -17.19 7.27 14.04
CA TYR A 119 -17.25 6.29 12.97
C TYR A 119 -16.78 6.87 11.63
N VAL A 120 -17.19 8.11 11.32
CA VAL A 120 -16.80 8.82 10.09
C VAL A 120 -15.29 9.07 10.07
N GLU A 121 -14.73 9.52 11.20
CA GLU A 121 -13.30 9.73 11.36
C GLU A 121 -12.50 8.42 11.19
N TRP A 122 -12.93 7.34 11.86
CA TRP A 122 -12.31 6.01 11.72
C TRP A 122 -12.44 5.41 10.33
N SER A 123 -13.40 5.87 9.54
CA SER A 123 -13.55 5.48 8.14
C SER A 123 -12.63 6.27 7.20
N GLY A 124 -11.78 7.15 7.75
CA GLY A 124 -10.78 7.89 7.00
C GLY A 124 -11.31 9.17 6.31
N TYR A 125 -12.57 9.52 6.52
CA TYR A 125 -13.16 10.71 5.92
C TYR A 125 -12.69 11.98 6.63
N LYS A 126 -11.90 12.80 5.93
CA LYS A 126 -11.43 14.10 6.40
C LYS A 126 -12.14 15.21 5.62
N PRO A 127 -12.75 16.20 6.28
CA PRO A 127 -13.37 17.33 5.59
C PRO A 127 -12.32 18.15 4.80
N ARG A 128 -12.58 18.35 3.51
CA ARG A 128 -11.84 19.30 2.66
C ARG A 128 -12.23 20.74 2.98
N ALA A 129 -13.49 20.95 3.39
CA ALA A 129 -14.00 22.24 3.85
C ALA A 129 -15.00 21.99 4.99
N GLY A 130 -15.08 22.94 5.93
CA GLY A 130 -15.93 22.82 7.11
C GLY A 130 -15.37 21.86 8.15
N LYS A 131 -16.25 21.13 8.83
CA LYS A 131 -15.93 20.17 9.92
C LYS A 131 -16.92 19.00 9.91
N LEU A 132 -16.59 17.93 10.63
CA LEU A 132 -17.59 16.90 10.94
C LEU A 132 -18.62 17.47 11.95
N TYR A 133 -19.86 16.94 11.87
CA TYR A 133 -20.88 17.25 12.88
C TYR A 133 -20.48 16.70 14.25
N GLN A 134 -21.07 17.24 15.33
CA GLN A 134 -20.87 16.74 16.69
C GLN A 134 -21.98 15.77 17.07
N SER A 135 -21.75 14.97 18.13
CA SER A 135 -22.70 13.94 18.57
C SER A 135 -24.08 14.50 18.97
N ASN A 136 -24.17 15.76 19.36
CA ASN A 136 -25.41 16.46 19.74
C ASN A 136 -26.07 17.20 18.57
N GLU A 137 -25.50 17.19 17.37
CA GLU A 137 -25.99 17.93 16.21
C GLU A 137 -26.78 16.99 15.28
N GLU A 138 -28.10 16.90 15.47
CA GLU A 138 -28.96 15.94 14.75
C GLU A 138 -29.28 16.31 13.31
N LYS A 139 -29.36 17.61 12.98
CA LYS A 139 -29.75 18.12 11.65
C LYS A 139 -28.58 18.68 10.86
N LYS A 140 -27.39 18.18 11.12
CA LYS A 140 -26.18 18.54 10.38
C LYS A 140 -25.75 17.40 9.48
N ALA A 141 -25.21 17.76 8.31
CA ALA A 141 -24.77 16.80 7.30
C ALA A 141 -23.37 17.10 6.79
N VAL A 142 -22.65 16.05 6.45
CA VAL A 142 -21.41 16.10 5.67
C VAL A 142 -21.67 15.42 4.34
N ILE A 143 -21.34 16.10 3.24
CA ILE A 143 -21.57 15.63 1.88
C ILE A 143 -20.25 15.36 1.16
N ASN A 144 -20.28 14.61 0.07
CA ASN A 144 -19.11 14.45 -0.79
C ASN A 144 -19.11 15.42 -1.98
N THR A 145 -17.98 15.50 -2.69
CA THR A 145 -17.82 16.35 -3.89
C THR A 145 -18.81 15.98 -4.99
N SER A 146 -19.20 14.72 -5.15
CA SER A 146 -20.21 14.31 -6.12
C SER A 146 -21.60 14.86 -5.78
N TYR A 147 -21.98 14.91 -4.51
CA TYR A 147 -23.22 15.55 -4.07
C TYR A 147 -23.15 17.06 -4.29
N MET A 148 -22.03 17.69 -3.99
CA MET A 148 -21.80 19.10 -4.23
C MET A 148 -21.99 19.48 -5.72
N ASN A 149 -21.48 18.63 -6.63
CA ASN A 149 -21.66 18.80 -8.08
C ASN A 149 -23.15 18.68 -8.49
N PHE A 150 -23.92 17.78 -7.86
CA PHE A 150 -25.36 17.65 -8.09
C PHE A 150 -26.12 18.95 -7.74
N ILE A 151 -25.78 19.58 -6.63
CA ILE A 151 -26.36 20.89 -6.25
C ILE A 151 -25.73 22.07 -7.00
N LYS A 152 -24.87 21.82 -7.99
CA LYS A 152 -24.22 22.81 -8.87
C LYS A 152 -23.32 23.81 -8.14
N ILE A 153 -22.67 23.40 -7.07
CA ILE A 153 -21.68 24.19 -6.34
C ILE A 153 -20.29 23.67 -6.71
N THR A 154 -19.39 24.58 -7.08
CA THR A 154 -18.02 24.22 -7.45
C THR A 154 -17.04 24.42 -6.27
N ASN A 155 -17.31 25.42 -5.43
CA ASN A 155 -16.43 25.73 -4.31
C ASN A 155 -16.94 25.09 -3.02
N PRO A 156 -16.20 24.18 -2.37
CA PRO A 156 -16.64 23.48 -1.17
C PRO A 156 -17.02 24.41 0.00
N LYS A 157 -16.43 25.60 0.08
CA LYS A 157 -16.76 26.58 1.13
C LYS A 157 -18.15 27.18 0.97
N GLU A 158 -18.67 27.28 -0.25
CA GLU A 158 -19.99 27.81 -0.55
C GLU A 158 -21.12 26.82 -0.22
N ALA A 159 -20.79 25.54 -0.13
CA ALA A 159 -21.75 24.53 0.26
C ALA A 159 -22.05 24.56 1.78
N ILE A 160 -21.12 25.06 2.59
CA ILE A 160 -21.28 25.12 4.05
C ILE A 160 -22.40 26.09 4.43
N GLY A 161 -23.32 25.64 5.31
CA GLY A 161 -24.49 26.40 5.76
C GLY A 161 -25.72 26.26 4.85
N GLN A 162 -25.57 25.64 3.67
CA GLN A 162 -26.72 25.37 2.81
C GLN A 162 -27.58 24.24 3.37
N LYS A 163 -28.90 24.34 3.12
CA LYS A 163 -29.87 23.34 3.54
C LYS A 163 -30.17 22.39 2.39
N ILE A 164 -30.20 21.11 2.68
CA ILE A 164 -30.56 20.03 1.74
C ILE A 164 -31.79 19.30 2.23
N LYS A 165 -32.60 18.83 1.28
CA LYS A 165 -33.79 18.00 1.56
C LYS A 165 -33.57 16.59 1.06
N LEU A 166 -33.83 15.64 1.92
CA LEU A 166 -33.61 14.22 1.68
C LEU A 166 -34.87 13.43 1.98
N ASP A 167 -35.15 12.47 1.12
CA ASP A 167 -36.08 11.37 1.42
C ASP A 167 -35.24 10.14 1.72
N ILE A 168 -35.43 9.49 2.87
CA ILE A 168 -34.65 8.37 3.33
C ILE A 168 -35.55 7.13 3.42
N ILE A 169 -35.07 6.01 2.89
CA ILE A 169 -35.76 4.74 2.97
C ILE A 169 -35.08 3.88 4.01
N VAL A 170 -35.74 3.68 5.13
CA VAL A 170 -35.32 2.72 6.17
C VAL A 170 -35.77 1.35 5.72
N PRO A 171 -34.84 0.42 5.40
CA PRO A 171 -35.20 -0.91 4.95
C PRO A 171 -35.79 -1.73 6.11
N LYS A 172 -36.62 -2.72 5.80
CA LYS A 172 -37.32 -3.56 6.81
C LYS A 172 -36.36 -4.24 7.80
N GLU A 173 -35.16 -4.60 7.34
CA GLU A 173 -34.13 -5.26 8.14
C GLU A 173 -33.62 -4.39 9.30
N LEU A 174 -33.66 -3.07 9.12
CA LEU A 174 -33.23 -2.07 10.12
C LEU A 174 -34.41 -1.45 10.85
N ALA A 175 -35.62 -1.51 10.30
CA ALA A 175 -36.81 -0.87 10.85
C ALA A 175 -37.31 -1.62 12.10
N LYS A 176 -37.87 -0.85 13.03
CA LYS A 176 -38.39 -1.37 14.31
C LYS A 176 -39.59 -2.29 14.13
N ASP A 177 -40.44 -1.99 13.14
CA ASP A 177 -41.69 -2.72 12.90
C ASP A 177 -41.56 -3.76 11.76
N ASP A 178 -40.34 -4.14 11.39
CA ASP A 178 -40.04 -5.05 10.27
C ASP A 178 -40.72 -4.66 8.95
N LYS A 179 -41.02 -3.37 8.76
CA LYS A 179 -41.57 -2.79 7.53
C LYS A 179 -40.69 -1.64 7.06
N SER A 180 -40.52 -1.56 5.73
CA SER A 180 -39.81 -0.42 5.16
C SER A 180 -40.56 0.88 5.41
N ILE A 181 -39.88 1.90 5.87
CA ILE A 181 -40.42 3.22 6.21
C ILE A 181 -39.71 4.26 5.33
N THR A 182 -40.48 5.14 4.71
CA THR A 182 -39.92 6.30 4.00
C THR A 182 -40.10 7.55 4.87
N LEU A 183 -38.99 8.18 5.20
CA LEU A 183 -38.96 9.47 5.89
C LEU A 183 -38.73 10.55 4.84
N SER A 184 -39.74 11.37 4.56
CA SER A 184 -39.72 12.37 3.49
C SER A 184 -39.43 13.77 4.00
N ASP A 185 -38.85 14.60 3.12
CA ASP A 185 -38.56 16.02 3.34
C ASP A 185 -37.73 16.33 4.60
N LEU A 186 -36.81 15.45 4.92
CA LEU A 186 -35.88 15.69 6.02
C LEU A 186 -34.88 16.78 5.63
N GLU A 187 -34.82 17.84 6.42
CA GLU A 187 -33.96 18.99 6.19
C GLU A 187 -32.68 18.88 7.03
N TYR A 188 -31.52 18.99 6.35
CA TYR A 188 -30.20 19.00 6.98
C TYR A 188 -29.39 20.21 6.50
N GLU A 189 -28.55 20.76 7.38
CA GLU A 189 -27.59 21.83 7.04
C GLU A 189 -26.22 21.22 6.80
N ILE A 190 -25.58 21.57 5.70
CA ILE A 190 -24.23 21.13 5.35
C ILE A 190 -23.22 21.82 6.27
N VAL A 191 -22.42 21.04 7.01
CA VAL A 191 -21.34 21.54 7.88
C VAL A 191 -19.95 21.12 7.42
N GLY A 192 -19.87 20.16 6.51
CA GLY A 192 -18.61 19.70 5.96
C GLY A 192 -18.75 19.10 4.56
N VAL A 193 -17.66 19.16 3.81
CA VAL A 193 -17.52 18.52 2.49
C VAL A 193 -16.29 17.65 2.52
N VAL A 194 -16.45 16.38 2.18
CA VAL A 194 -15.34 15.41 2.04
C VAL A 194 -15.01 15.18 0.58
N ASP A 195 -13.75 14.93 0.30
CA ASP A 195 -13.28 14.70 -1.08
C ASP A 195 -13.53 13.25 -1.49
N SER A 196 -14.49 13.05 -2.38
CA SER A 196 -14.81 11.76 -2.99
C SER A 196 -15.66 11.97 -4.23
N GLU A 197 -15.19 11.45 -5.35
CA GLU A 197 -15.85 11.53 -6.66
C GLU A 197 -16.73 10.29 -6.97
N THR A 198 -16.97 9.44 -5.97
CA THR A 198 -17.91 8.32 -6.10
C THR A 198 -19.35 8.82 -6.21
N SER A 199 -20.33 7.92 -6.18
CA SER A 199 -21.76 8.28 -6.14
C SER A 199 -22.05 9.30 -5.04
N PRO A 200 -23.04 10.18 -5.18
CA PRO A 200 -23.44 11.12 -4.14
C PRO A 200 -23.77 10.40 -2.84
N TYR A 201 -23.24 10.89 -1.73
CA TYR A 201 -23.59 10.41 -0.40
C TYR A 201 -23.61 11.51 0.65
N VAL A 202 -24.31 11.22 1.74
CA VAL A 202 -24.49 12.12 2.87
C VAL A 202 -24.24 11.37 4.17
N PHE A 203 -23.41 11.93 5.03
CA PHE A 203 -23.27 11.50 6.43
C PHE A 203 -24.06 12.43 7.35
N THR A 204 -24.81 11.84 8.30
CA THR A 204 -25.52 12.57 9.34
C THR A 204 -25.37 11.86 10.69
N ASN A 205 -25.79 12.53 11.75
CA ASN A 205 -25.88 11.89 13.06
C ASN A 205 -27.03 10.88 13.09
N GLN A 206 -26.79 9.72 13.71
CA GLN A 206 -27.78 8.64 13.82
C GLN A 206 -28.90 8.90 14.83
N HIS A 207 -28.73 9.86 15.73
CA HIS A 207 -29.69 10.09 16.84
C HIS A 207 -31.13 10.34 16.37
N ALA A 208 -31.31 11.09 15.29
CA ALA A 208 -32.62 11.38 14.71
C ALA A 208 -33.36 10.13 14.21
N LEU A 209 -32.64 9.03 13.93
CA LEU A 209 -33.19 7.80 13.38
C LEU A 209 -33.42 6.70 14.43
N LEU A 210 -32.87 6.82 15.63
CA LEU A 210 -33.03 5.84 16.70
C LEU A 210 -34.49 5.42 16.99
N PRO A 211 -35.50 6.32 16.93
CA PRO A 211 -36.88 5.92 17.15
C PRO A 211 -37.45 4.93 16.11
N TYR A 212 -36.88 4.92 14.91
CA TYR A 212 -37.39 4.16 13.76
C TYR A 212 -36.66 2.84 13.51
N ILE A 213 -35.51 2.62 14.19
CA ILE A 213 -34.62 1.50 13.90
C ILE A 213 -34.55 0.49 15.07
N ASN A 214 -34.22 -0.76 14.73
CA ASN A 214 -33.98 -1.86 15.69
C ASN A 214 -32.64 -2.57 15.42
N GLY A 215 -31.74 -1.96 14.67
CA GLY A 215 -30.44 -2.52 14.37
C GLY A 215 -29.58 -1.56 13.57
N TYR A 216 -28.36 -1.94 13.35
CA TYR A 216 -27.33 -1.17 12.65
C TYR A 216 -26.85 -1.97 11.42
N SER A 217 -26.41 -1.26 10.41
CA SER A 217 -25.87 -1.90 9.21
C SER A 217 -24.47 -2.46 9.47
N GLN A 218 -23.65 -1.70 10.18
CA GLN A 218 -22.27 -2.06 10.52
C GLN A 218 -21.87 -1.42 11.84
N ALA A 219 -20.83 -2.00 12.46
CA ALA A 219 -20.13 -1.40 13.59
C ALA A 219 -18.61 -1.43 13.32
N LYS A 220 -17.91 -0.43 13.88
CA LYS A 220 -16.45 -0.43 14.00
C LYS A 220 -16.09 -0.64 15.46
N VAL A 221 -15.22 -1.59 15.71
CA VAL A 221 -14.74 -1.96 17.05
C VAL A 221 -13.28 -1.57 17.16
N GLU A 222 -12.98 -0.67 18.07
CA GLU A 222 -11.61 -0.33 18.44
C GLU A 222 -11.11 -1.29 19.52
N VAL A 223 -9.92 -1.85 19.30
CA VAL A 223 -9.27 -2.72 20.29
C VAL A 223 -8.22 -1.96 21.09
N LYS A 224 -8.07 -2.33 22.38
CA LYS A 224 -7.04 -1.77 23.26
C LYS A 224 -5.64 -2.20 22.84
N ASP A 225 -5.47 -3.49 22.58
CA ASP A 225 -4.19 -4.12 22.20
C ASP A 225 -4.28 -4.72 20.80
N ARG A 226 -3.48 -4.18 19.87
CA ARG A 226 -3.37 -4.64 18.50
C ARG A 226 -2.94 -6.12 18.40
N SER A 227 -2.11 -6.61 19.31
CA SER A 227 -1.65 -8.00 19.28
C SER A 227 -2.79 -9.02 19.47
N LYS A 228 -3.90 -8.60 20.10
CA LYS A 228 -5.08 -9.43 20.37
C LYS A 228 -6.23 -9.23 19.39
N VAL A 229 -6.02 -8.50 18.28
CA VAL A 229 -7.07 -8.27 17.25
C VAL A 229 -7.65 -9.59 16.75
N LEU A 230 -6.81 -10.57 16.41
CA LEU A 230 -7.26 -11.86 15.90
C LEU A 230 -8.09 -12.66 16.91
N GLU A 231 -7.78 -12.57 18.18
CA GLU A 231 -8.56 -13.20 19.26
C GLU A 231 -9.91 -12.51 19.42
N THR A 232 -9.92 -11.18 19.46
CA THR A 232 -11.16 -10.36 19.53
C THR A 232 -12.06 -10.66 18.35
N ARG A 233 -11.52 -10.75 17.13
CA ARG A 233 -12.28 -11.13 15.93
C ARG A 233 -12.94 -12.49 16.05
N LYS A 234 -12.19 -13.50 16.50
CA LYS A 234 -12.76 -14.85 16.71
C LYS A 234 -13.92 -14.85 17.71
N GLN A 235 -13.85 -14.05 18.76
CA GLN A 235 -14.94 -13.92 19.71
C GLN A 235 -16.17 -13.25 19.09
N ILE A 236 -15.99 -12.20 18.28
CA ILE A 236 -17.08 -11.55 17.54
C ILE A 236 -17.67 -12.49 16.50
N GLU A 237 -16.84 -13.24 15.78
CA GLU A 237 -17.27 -14.22 14.78
C GLU A 237 -18.01 -15.40 15.40
N ALA A 238 -17.64 -15.83 16.61
CA ALA A 238 -18.35 -16.85 17.37
C ALA A 238 -19.79 -16.40 17.77
N MET A 239 -20.05 -15.09 17.81
CA MET A 239 -21.41 -14.54 17.99
C MET A 239 -22.22 -14.55 16.68
N GLY A 240 -21.63 -14.99 15.54
CA GLY A 240 -22.24 -15.10 14.24
C GLY A 240 -22.02 -13.91 13.30
N PHE A 241 -21.29 -12.89 13.73
CA PHE A 241 -20.97 -11.72 12.88
C PHE A 241 -19.82 -12.01 11.93
N ARG A 242 -19.79 -11.27 10.83
CA ARG A 242 -18.60 -11.21 9.95
C ARG A 242 -17.72 -10.05 10.36
N THR A 243 -16.43 -10.29 10.34
CA THR A 243 -15.45 -9.25 10.62
C THR A 243 -14.59 -8.98 9.38
N GLN A 244 -14.20 -7.72 9.20
CA GLN A 244 -13.16 -7.30 8.24
C GLN A 244 -12.10 -6.53 9.01
N TYR A 245 -10.87 -6.71 8.61
CA TYR A 245 -9.73 -6.09 9.27
C TYR A 245 -8.71 -5.63 8.22
N VAL A 246 -8.26 -4.39 8.35
CA VAL A 246 -7.30 -3.81 7.40
C VAL A 246 -6.02 -4.64 7.27
N GLY A 247 -5.60 -5.31 8.35
CA GLY A 247 -4.44 -6.19 8.30
C GLY A 247 -4.59 -7.38 7.34
N ASP A 248 -5.82 -7.88 7.11
CA ASP A 248 -6.05 -8.96 6.13
C ASP A 248 -5.82 -8.43 4.70
N THR A 249 -6.28 -7.22 4.41
CA THR A 249 -6.07 -6.56 3.13
C THR A 249 -4.58 -6.30 2.90
N VAL A 250 -3.87 -5.82 3.92
CA VAL A 250 -2.42 -5.63 3.86
C VAL A 250 -1.70 -6.94 3.60
N ALA A 251 -2.05 -8.03 4.31
CA ALA A 251 -1.45 -9.35 4.10
C ALA A 251 -1.70 -9.89 2.68
N GLN A 252 -2.89 -9.69 2.12
CA GLN A 252 -3.18 -10.04 0.73
C GLN A 252 -2.34 -9.24 -0.27
N ILE A 253 -2.20 -7.93 -0.04
CA ILE A 253 -1.34 -7.06 -0.85
C ILE A 253 0.11 -7.52 -0.78
N GLU A 254 0.65 -7.78 0.41
CA GLU A 254 2.00 -8.31 0.61
C GLU A 254 2.20 -9.64 -0.13
N GLN A 255 1.21 -10.53 -0.10
CA GLN A 255 1.27 -11.80 -0.82
C GLN A 255 1.34 -11.59 -2.34
N ILE A 256 0.52 -10.69 -2.90
CA ILE A 256 0.55 -10.34 -4.32
C ILE A 256 1.93 -9.77 -4.68
N PHE A 257 2.42 -8.80 -3.91
CA PHE A 257 3.73 -8.18 -4.18
C PHE A 257 4.89 -9.16 -3.99
N ASN A 258 4.78 -10.15 -3.11
CA ASN A 258 5.79 -11.21 -2.99
C ASN A 258 5.90 -12.03 -4.29
N VAL A 259 4.77 -12.35 -4.93
CA VAL A 259 4.77 -13.01 -6.25
C VAL A 259 5.42 -12.11 -7.30
N PHE A 260 5.07 -10.82 -7.34
CA PHE A 260 5.70 -9.85 -8.24
C PHE A 260 7.21 -9.74 -8.01
N LYS A 261 7.67 -9.66 -6.76
CA LYS A 261 9.10 -9.63 -6.40
C LYS A 261 9.85 -10.87 -6.91
N ILE A 262 9.24 -12.05 -6.81
CA ILE A 262 9.82 -13.30 -7.32
C ILE A 262 9.93 -13.25 -8.85
N ILE A 263 8.88 -12.81 -9.54
CA ILE A 263 8.90 -12.70 -11.01
C ILE A 263 9.97 -11.70 -11.47
N LEU A 264 9.97 -10.49 -10.91
CA LEU A 264 10.92 -9.44 -11.27
C LEU A 264 12.35 -9.84 -10.89
N GLY A 265 12.53 -10.47 -9.73
CA GLY A 265 13.80 -11.04 -9.31
C GLY A 265 14.32 -12.13 -10.25
N SER A 266 13.42 -12.95 -10.80
CA SER A 266 13.79 -13.97 -11.80
C SER A 266 14.33 -13.35 -13.08
N PHE A 267 13.72 -12.28 -13.58
CA PHE A 267 14.27 -11.53 -14.73
C PHE A 267 15.66 -10.97 -14.42
N GLY A 268 15.84 -10.42 -13.22
CA GLY A 268 17.14 -9.95 -12.76
C GLY A 268 18.18 -11.08 -12.67
N LEU A 269 17.77 -12.25 -12.18
CA LEU A 269 18.64 -13.43 -12.12
C LEU A 269 19.07 -13.89 -13.51
N ILE A 270 18.17 -13.87 -14.50
CA ILE A 270 18.51 -14.17 -15.90
C ILE A 270 19.56 -13.17 -16.42
N ALA A 271 19.36 -11.88 -16.17
CA ALA A 271 20.32 -10.86 -16.57
C ALA A 271 21.71 -11.09 -15.91
N LEU A 272 21.73 -11.48 -14.64
CA LEU A 272 22.95 -11.82 -13.91
C LEU A 272 23.64 -13.08 -14.50
N LEU A 273 22.87 -14.10 -14.88
CA LEU A 273 23.40 -15.29 -15.54
C LEU A 273 24.06 -14.93 -16.89
N VAL A 274 23.42 -14.09 -17.70
CA VAL A 274 24.00 -13.63 -18.97
C VAL A 274 25.31 -12.85 -18.71
N ALA A 275 25.30 -11.96 -17.72
CA ALA A 275 26.51 -11.21 -17.33
C ALA A 275 27.63 -12.15 -16.83
N SER A 276 27.28 -13.19 -16.06
CA SER A 276 28.22 -14.19 -15.57
C SER A 276 28.83 -15.01 -16.69
N LEU A 277 28.04 -15.39 -17.71
CA LEU A 277 28.56 -16.08 -18.91
C LEU A 277 29.51 -15.17 -19.68
N GLY A 278 29.21 -13.88 -19.80
CA GLY A 278 30.11 -12.89 -20.38
C GLY A 278 31.43 -12.76 -19.62
N MET A 279 31.36 -12.74 -18.27
CA MET A 279 32.56 -12.74 -17.42
C MET A 279 33.38 -14.04 -17.59
N PHE A 280 32.71 -15.20 -17.57
CA PHE A 280 33.37 -16.49 -17.74
C PHE A 280 34.10 -16.56 -19.07
N ASN A 281 33.49 -16.15 -20.17
CA ASN A 281 34.12 -16.08 -21.48
C ASN A 281 35.34 -15.15 -21.46
N THR A 282 35.22 -13.96 -20.87
CA THR A 282 36.34 -13.00 -20.76
C THR A 282 37.50 -13.56 -19.94
N LEU A 283 37.25 -14.20 -18.82
CA LEU A 283 38.27 -14.81 -17.96
C LEU A 283 38.95 -16.01 -18.68
N THR A 284 38.18 -16.82 -19.44
CA THR A 284 38.72 -17.96 -20.19
C THR A 284 39.66 -17.49 -21.28
N ILE A 285 39.29 -16.49 -22.06
CA ILE A 285 40.15 -15.94 -23.10
C ILE A 285 41.41 -15.31 -22.49
N SER A 286 41.26 -14.56 -21.38
CA SER A 286 42.40 -13.99 -20.64
C SER A 286 43.37 -15.09 -20.16
N LEU A 287 42.84 -16.21 -19.68
CA LEU A 287 43.66 -17.36 -19.30
C LEU A 287 44.44 -17.92 -20.48
N LEU A 288 43.78 -18.12 -21.62
CA LEU A 288 44.42 -18.67 -22.87
C LEU A 288 45.54 -17.75 -23.37
N GLU A 289 45.32 -16.46 -23.39
CA GLU A 289 46.35 -15.47 -23.81
C GLU A 289 47.58 -15.49 -22.90
N ARG A 290 47.43 -15.82 -21.59
CA ARG A 290 48.49 -15.87 -20.60
C ARG A 290 49.01 -17.25 -20.27
N MET A 291 48.70 -18.24 -21.11
CA MET A 291 49.14 -19.62 -20.85
C MET A 291 50.64 -19.76 -20.74
N LYS A 292 51.42 -18.98 -21.46
CA LYS A 292 52.90 -18.96 -21.37
C LYS A 292 53.36 -18.47 -20.00
N GLU A 293 52.77 -17.40 -19.44
CA GLU A 293 53.09 -16.86 -18.11
C GLU A 293 52.73 -17.83 -17.01
N VAL A 294 51.54 -18.47 -17.11
CA VAL A 294 51.07 -19.51 -16.19
C VAL A 294 52.00 -20.75 -16.20
N ALA A 295 52.48 -21.14 -17.39
CA ALA A 295 53.41 -22.24 -17.56
C ALA A 295 54.76 -21.91 -16.88
N LEU A 296 55.24 -20.69 -17.04
CA LEU A 296 56.50 -20.19 -16.45
C LEU A 296 56.38 -20.16 -14.89
N LEU A 297 55.25 -19.70 -14.34
CA LEU A 297 54.97 -19.77 -12.92
C LEU A 297 54.95 -21.20 -12.37
N LYS A 298 54.40 -22.16 -13.16
CA LYS A 298 54.46 -23.59 -12.79
C LYS A 298 55.86 -24.16 -12.75
N ILE A 299 56.72 -23.79 -13.71
CA ILE A 299 58.12 -24.21 -13.72
C ILE A 299 58.82 -23.64 -12.49
N LEU A 300 58.47 -22.43 -12.04
CA LEU A 300 59.01 -21.79 -10.82
C LEU A 300 58.42 -22.37 -9.52
N GLY A 301 57.61 -23.43 -9.58
CA GLY A 301 57.09 -24.16 -8.45
C GLY A 301 55.76 -23.67 -7.89
N THR A 302 55.04 -22.82 -8.60
CA THR A 302 53.73 -22.34 -8.16
C THR A 302 52.69 -23.51 -8.21
N GLN A 303 51.92 -23.72 -7.11
CA GLN A 303 50.94 -24.77 -7.03
C GLN A 303 49.68 -24.40 -7.84
N ARG A 304 48.99 -25.46 -8.33
CA ARG A 304 47.70 -25.28 -9.09
C ARG A 304 46.67 -24.49 -8.30
N ASN A 305 46.60 -24.66 -6.98
CA ASN A 305 45.69 -23.93 -6.10
C ASN A 305 45.98 -22.42 -6.04
N ASP A 306 47.23 -22.01 -6.16
CA ASP A 306 47.57 -20.60 -6.14
C ASP A 306 47.15 -19.90 -7.45
N ILE A 307 47.25 -20.60 -8.57
CA ILE A 307 46.78 -20.11 -9.85
C ILE A 307 45.23 -20.00 -9.84
N SER A 308 44.52 -21.01 -9.31
CA SER A 308 43.07 -20.96 -9.16
C SER A 308 42.61 -19.79 -8.28
N LYS A 309 43.31 -19.53 -7.15
CA LYS A 309 43.02 -18.38 -6.27
C LYS A 309 43.22 -17.05 -7.00
N LEU A 310 44.19 -16.93 -7.91
CA LEU A 310 44.42 -15.72 -8.68
C LEU A 310 43.20 -15.37 -9.55
N PHE A 311 42.65 -16.34 -10.30
CA PHE A 311 41.48 -16.13 -11.11
C PHE A 311 40.22 -15.93 -10.27
N MET A 312 40.09 -16.57 -9.11
CA MET A 312 38.98 -16.35 -8.18
C MET A 312 39.00 -14.91 -7.64
N VAL A 313 40.16 -14.40 -7.28
CA VAL A 313 40.31 -12.99 -6.83
C VAL A 313 39.97 -12.02 -7.94
N GLU A 314 40.40 -12.30 -9.18
CA GLU A 314 40.07 -11.51 -10.36
C GLU A 314 38.53 -11.45 -10.57
N ALA A 315 37.84 -12.60 -10.50
CA ALA A 315 36.37 -12.68 -10.58
C ALA A 315 35.68 -11.94 -9.43
N LEU A 316 36.19 -12.03 -8.20
CA LEU A 316 35.66 -11.29 -7.05
C LEU A 316 35.81 -9.78 -7.20
N ILE A 317 36.90 -9.31 -7.77
CA ILE A 317 37.09 -7.87 -8.04
C ILE A 317 36.10 -7.40 -9.08
N PHE A 318 35.86 -8.17 -10.17
CA PHE A 318 34.83 -7.85 -11.15
C PHE A 318 33.44 -7.78 -10.51
N GLY A 319 33.10 -8.79 -9.70
CA GLY A 319 31.83 -8.84 -8.98
C GLY A 319 31.64 -7.65 -8.02
N ALA A 320 32.67 -7.34 -7.24
CA ALA A 320 32.60 -6.23 -6.27
C ALA A 320 32.47 -4.86 -6.98
N ILE A 321 33.30 -4.60 -7.98
CA ILE A 321 33.20 -3.35 -8.76
C ILE A 321 31.87 -3.27 -9.48
N GLY A 322 31.47 -4.33 -10.21
CA GLY A 322 30.22 -4.39 -10.93
C GLY A 322 29.01 -4.27 -9.99
N GLY A 323 29.08 -4.90 -8.79
CA GLY A 323 28.06 -4.82 -7.76
C GLY A 323 27.85 -3.39 -7.24
N VAL A 324 28.93 -2.76 -6.80
CA VAL A 324 28.84 -1.38 -6.27
C VAL A 324 28.35 -0.39 -7.34
N PHE A 325 28.96 -0.42 -8.51
CA PHE A 325 28.54 0.49 -9.60
C PHE A 325 27.16 0.14 -10.14
N GLY A 326 26.77 -1.14 -10.17
CA GLY A 326 25.44 -1.59 -10.55
C GLY A 326 24.36 -1.08 -9.61
N ILE A 327 24.60 -1.12 -8.30
CA ILE A 327 23.69 -0.57 -7.30
C ILE A 327 23.57 0.95 -7.47
N ILE A 328 24.70 1.67 -7.57
CA ILE A 328 24.70 3.13 -7.74
C ILE A 328 23.94 3.52 -9.00
N PHE A 329 24.21 2.85 -10.11
CA PHE A 329 23.56 3.12 -11.38
C PHE A 329 22.08 2.76 -11.35
N GLY A 330 21.70 1.62 -10.73
CA GLY A 330 20.31 1.21 -10.56
C GLY A 330 19.49 2.21 -9.75
N ILE A 331 20.05 2.70 -8.64
CA ILE A 331 19.42 3.75 -7.83
C ILE A 331 19.32 5.06 -8.63
N ALA A 332 20.38 5.47 -9.33
CA ALA A 332 20.37 6.69 -10.12
C ALA A 332 19.28 6.67 -11.20
N VAL A 333 19.14 5.56 -11.93
CA VAL A 333 18.09 5.39 -12.94
C VAL A 333 16.70 5.43 -12.30
N ALA A 334 16.51 4.77 -11.17
CA ALA A 334 15.25 4.76 -10.42
C ALA A 334 14.86 6.17 -9.95
N GLU A 335 15.80 6.95 -9.42
CA GLU A 335 15.53 8.32 -8.99
C GLU A 335 15.23 9.26 -10.17
N ILE A 336 15.94 9.12 -11.29
CA ILE A 336 15.63 9.88 -12.51
C ILE A 336 14.20 9.57 -12.96
N PHE A 337 13.82 8.30 -12.97
CA PHE A 337 12.47 7.87 -13.33
C PHE A 337 11.41 8.42 -12.35
N ASN A 338 11.70 8.39 -11.04
CA ASN A 338 10.83 8.93 -10.01
C ASN A 338 10.62 10.45 -10.16
N VAL A 339 11.67 11.21 -10.43
CA VAL A 339 11.59 12.66 -10.71
C VAL A 339 10.73 12.94 -11.95
N PHE A 340 10.93 12.17 -13.03
CA PHE A 340 10.14 12.32 -14.25
C PHE A 340 8.65 12.08 -14.01
N LEU A 341 8.30 11.00 -13.28
CA LEU A 341 6.91 10.70 -12.92
C LEU A 341 6.29 11.78 -12.04
N ASN A 342 7.02 12.26 -11.03
CA ASN A 342 6.53 13.30 -10.14
C ASN A 342 6.30 14.62 -10.88
N GLN A 343 7.16 14.99 -11.82
CA GLN A 343 6.92 16.16 -12.67
C GLN A 343 5.67 16.01 -13.54
N TYR A 344 5.43 14.81 -14.06
CA TYR A 344 4.22 14.52 -14.83
C TYR A 344 2.97 14.55 -13.95
N ALA A 345 3.01 13.94 -12.76
CA ALA A 345 1.91 13.93 -11.80
C ALA A 345 1.53 15.35 -11.36
N THR A 346 2.50 16.17 -10.95
CA THR A 346 2.25 17.55 -10.50
C THR A 346 1.70 18.45 -11.61
N ARG A 347 2.12 18.25 -12.86
CA ARG A 347 1.52 18.98 -14.00
C ARG A 347 0.05 18.66 -14.23
N ASN A 348 -0.39 17.45 -13.86
CA ASN A 348 -1.77 17.01 -13.97
C ASN A 348 -2.56 17.14 -12.64
N GLY A 349 -2.03 17.88 -11.65
CA GLY A 349 -2.71 18.15 -10.39
C GLY A 349 -2.62 17.01 -9.35
N GLY A 350 -1.77 16.01 -9.58
CA GLY A 350 -1.50 14.92 -8.62
C GLY A 350 -0.39 15.28 -7.63
N ASP A 351 -0.41 14.62 -6.47
CA ASP A 351 0.63 14.75 -5.46
C ASP A 351 1.88 13.95 -5.82
N PRO A 352 3.09 14.43 -5.45
CA PRO A 352 4.32 13.70 -5.66
C PRO A 352 4.37 12.44 -4.78
N VAL A 353 4.73 11.31 -5.39
CA VAL A 353 4.84 10.02 -4.71
C VAL A 353 6.21 9.40 -4.94
N ASN A 354 6.73 8.67 -3.97
CA ASN A 354 7.96 7.90 -4.14
C ASN A 354 7.63 6.43 -4.41
N ILE A 355 7.85 6.00 -5.66
CA ILE A 355 7.52 4.65 -6.12
C ILE A 355 8.68 3.66 -6.00
N PHE A 356 9.81 4.09 -5.46
CA PHE A 356 10.96 3.21 -5.19
C PHE A 356 11.26 3.16 -3.71
N TYR A 357 11.59 1.95 -3.22
CA TYR A 357 12.05 1.75 -1.86
C TYR A 357 13.24 0.78 -1.84
N TYR A 358 14.28 1.13 -1.10
CA TYR A 358 15.55 0.39 -1.04
C TYR A 358 15.78 -0.18 0.36
N PRO A 359 15.26 -1.38 0.69
CA PRO A 359 15.54 -2.01 1.98
C PRO A 359 17.04 -2.30 2.13
N LEU A 360 17.65 -1.94 3.26
CA LEU A 360 19.09 -2.14 3.49
C LEU A 360 19.51 -3.62 3.33
N TRP A 361 18.69 -4.56 3.80
CA TRP A 361 18.97 -5.97 3.65
C TRP A 361 19.06 -6.43 2.18
N PHE A 362 18.22 -5.84 1.31
CA PHE A 362 18.25 -6.13 -0.12
C PHE A 362 19.53 -5.63 -0.78
N ILE A 363 19.96 -4.40 -0.46
CA ILE A 363 21.21 -3.85 -0.96
C ILE A 363 22.42 -4.68 -0.49
N LEU A 364 22.42 -5.10 0.78
CA LEU A 364 23.46 -5.96 1.33
C LEU A 364 23.46 -7.35 0.67
N ALA A 365 22.30 -7.92 0.39
CA ALA A 365 22.18 -9.20 -0.28
C ALA A 365 22.73 -9.20 -1.72
N ILE A 366 22.65 -8.05 -2.42
CA ILE A 366 23.25 -7.91 -3.76
C ILE A 366 24.78 -7.81 -3.69
N LEU A 367 25.33 -7.27 -2.61
CA LEU A 367 26.80 -7.13 -2.42
C LEU A 367 27.46 -8.42 -1.92
N ALA A 368 26.70 -9.35 -1.34
CA ALA A 368 27.18 -10.62 -0.80
C ALA A 368 27.40 -11.69 -1.89
#